data_4ced3e7044eeb984a5453906365dc2de
#
_entry.id   4ced3e7044eeb984a5453906365dc2de
#
_cell.length_a   1.000
_cell.length_b   1.000
_cell.length_c   1.000
_cell.angle_alpha   90.00
_cell.angle_beta   90.00
_cell.angle_gamma   90.00
#
_symmetry.space_group_name_H-M   'P 1'
#
loop_
_entity.id
_entity.type
_entity.pdbx_description
1 polymer ?
#
loop_
_entity_poly.entity_id
_entity_poly.type
_entity_poly.pdbx_seq_one_letter_code
_entity_poly.pdbx_strand_id
1 'polypeptide(L)'
;TYVSLSKGATAVELMNAVGYDAVTLGNHEFDYGFPQLKANLSYSAADFLVTCVNLVDDEGAPIFAPGATAPVTDDDGNPLFNLTVMGVATPETQTKANPALMKGLTFLSGQKLYDAANAKIKVAREEGNADIVIALTHLGVDASSEPNRSIDFVKNVPGVDIVIDGHSHTVMTANKDNGMIQSTGTRLAYVGAFVIDNATKSVESNGLIDLSTYTKEDASVKAIADRIIGEVDAEYGKVFAKTEVELNGDKDPGNRTEETNMGDLITDAMMWAVKTRMPSINMENAVAITNGGGIRAAIKAGDITKKDVFTVLPFGNTLTVVNVTGAELLEALEAATFCTPVSLGG
;
A
#
# COMPACT_ATOMS: atom_id res chain seq x y z
N THR A 1 10.93 7.03 0.10
CA THR A 1 12.40 7.02 0.32
C THR A 1 12.75 6.61 1.74
N TYR A 2 12.28 7.32 2.78
CA TYR A 2 12.63 7.03 4.18
C TYR A 2 12.31 5.60 4.59
N VAL A 3 11.11 5.12 4.27
CA VAL A 3 10.68 3.74 4.53
C VAL A 3 11.50 2.73 3.72
N SER A 4 11.82 3.05 2.45
CA SER A 4 12.59 2.16 1.58
C SER A 4 14.00 1.91 2.10
N LEU A 5 14.66 2.95 2.62
CA LEU A 5 16.02 2.85 3.15
C LEU A 5 16.11 2.02 4.42
N SER A 6 15.08 2.11 5.29
CA SER A 6 14.98 1.29 6.51
C SER A 6 14.31 -0.07 6.29
N LYS A 7 13.87 -0.37 5.04
CA LYS A 7 13.07 -1.56 4.71
C LYS A 7 11.83 -1.72 5.60
N GLY A 8 11.20 -0.61 5.96
CA GLY A 8 9.97 -0.55 6.75
C GLY A 8 10.15 -0.27 8.24
N ALA A 9 11.33 -0.43 8.82
CA ALA A 9 11.52 -0.27 10.27
C ALA A 9 11.12 1.13 10.79
N THR A 10 11.47 2.20 10.08
CA THR A 10 11.11 3.57 10.47
C THR A 10 9.60 3.85 10.41
N ALA A 11 8.86 3.12 9.56
CA ALA A 11 7.40 3.23 9.54
C ALA A 11 6.80 2.67 10.83
N VAL A 12 7.26 1.50 11.27
CA VAL A 12 6.81 0.87 12.53
C VAL A 12 7.15 1.75 13.73
N GLU A 13 8.37 2.33 13.78
CA GLU A 13 8.77 3.24 14.85
C GLU A 13 7.83 4.47 14.93
N LEU A 14 7.49 5.08 13.79
CA LEU A 14 6.57 6.22 13.74
C LEU A 14 5.15 5.80 14.12
N MET A 15 4.68 4.63 13.69
CA MET A 15 3.35 4.12 14.01
C MET A 15 3.21 3.83 15.51
N ASN A 16 4.23 3.27 16.16
CA ASN A 16 4.26 3.10 17.61
C ASN A 16 4.19 4.46 18.32
N ALA A 17 4.97 5.45 17.86
CA ALA A 17 4.98 6.78 18.47
C ALA A 17 3.65 7.54 18.30
N VAL A 18 2.94 7.31 17.18
CA VAL A 18 1.59 7.86 16.94
C VAL A 18 0.53 7.16 17.80
N GLY A 19 0.78 5.92 18.21
CA GLY A 19 -0.16 5.13 19.01
C GLY A 19 -1.23 4.42 18.17
N TYR A 20 -0.80 3.71 17.13
CA TYR A 20 -1.72 2.85 16.36
C TYR A 20 -2.19 1.68 17.24
N ASP A 21 -3.49 1.36 17.20
CA ASP A 21 -4.07 0.20 17.90
C ASP A 21 -4.04 -1.06 17.04
N ALA A 22 -4.34 -0.93 15.75
CA ALA A 22 -4.41 -2.07 14.85
C ALA A 22 -4.08 -1.67 13.40
N VAL A 23 -3.54 -2.61 12.65
CA VAL A 23 -3.21 -2.45 11.24
C VAL A 23 -3.53 -3.73 10.44
N THR A 24 -3.71 -3.56 9.12
CA THR A 24 -3.64 -4.65 8.15
C THR A 24 -2.51 -4.44 7.16
N LEU A 25 -2.25 -5.43 6.32
CA LEU A 25 -1.16 -5.41 5.36
C LEU A 25 -1.63 -4.90 4.00
N GLY A 26 -0.83 -4.04 3.38
CA GLY A 26 -0.93 -3.74 1.96
C GLY A 26 0.02 -4.62 1.12
N ASN A 27 0.04 -4.37 -0.19
CA ASN A 27 0.93 -5.11 -1.10
C ASN A 27 2.40 -4.68 -0.96
N HIS A 28 2.67 -3.44 -0.59
CA HIS A 28 4.02 -2.90 -0.46
C HIS A 28 4.75 -3.32 0.82
N GLU A 29 4.07 -3.89 1.80
CA GLU A 29 4.69 -4.49 2.97
C GLU A 29 5.62 -5.65 2.58
N PHE A 30 5.39 -6.25 1.42
CA PHE A 30 6.16 -7.40 0.91
C PHE A 30 7.34 -7.01 -0.01
N ASP A 31 7.57 -5.74 -0.27
CA ASP A 31 8.62 -5.26 -1.18
C ASP A 31 10.04 -5.72 -0.78
N TYR A 32 10.29 -5.92 0.51
CA TYR A 32 11.57 -6.39 1.06
C TYR A 32 11.53 -7.86 1.52
N GLY A 33 10.47 -8.57 1.17
CA GLY A 33 10.25 -9.98 1.49
C GLY A 33 9.68 -10.22 2.88
N PHE A 34 9.05 -11.38 3.00
CA PHE A 34 8.36 -11.77 4.22
C PHE A 34 9.24 -11.86 5.47
N PRO A 35 10.51 -12.34 5.42
CA PRO A 35 11.37 -12.34 6.60
C PRO A 35 11.63 -10.94 7.17
N GLN A 36 11.79 -9.93 6.31
CA GLN A 36 11.96 -8.54 6.74
C GLN A 36 10.65 -7.99 7.32
N LEU A 37 9.52 -8.23 6.66
CA LEU A 37 8.20 -7.84 7.18
C LEU A 37 7.94 -8.45 8.55
N LYS A 38 8.18 -9.77 8.70
CA LYS A 38 8.01 -10.46 9.98
C LYS A 38 8.90 -9.89 11.09
N ALA A 39 10.13 -9.50 10.76
CA ALA A 39 11.02 -8.85 11.73
C ALA A 39 10.50 -7.47 12.15
N ASN A 40 10.04 -6.65 11.20
CA ASN A 40 9.49 -5.32 11.46
C ASN A 40 8.19 -5.37 12.30
N LEU A 41 7.35 -6.37 12.09
CA LEU A 41 6.06 -6.54 12.75
C LEU A 41 6.11 -7.57 13.90
N SER A 42 7.32 -7.92 14.37
CA SER A 42 7.45 -8.79 15.54
C SER A 42 6.89 -8.11 16.79
N TYR A 43 6.44 -8.91 17.75
CA TYR A 43 5.91 -8.41 19.04
C TYR A 43 6.87 -7.48 19.79
N SER A 44 8.17 -7.60 19.55
CA SER A 44 9.19 -6.71 20.13
C SER A 44 9.41 -5.41 19.37
N ALA A 45 8.85 -5.25 18.19
CA ALA A 45 9.06 -4.09 17.31
C ALA A 45 7.77 -3.28 17.08
N ALA A 46 6.61 -3.94 17.04
CA ALA A 46 5.30 -3.30 16.81
C ALA A 46 4.44 -3.35 18.07
N ASP A 47 4.00 -2.20 18.56
CA ASP A 47 3.16 -2.05 19.76
C ASP A 47 1.66 -2.10 19.44
N PHE A 48 1.29 -2.49 18.20
CA PHE A 48 -0.07 -2.54 17.70
C PHE A 48 -0.43 -3.94 17.18
N LEU A 49 -1.73 -4.24 17.11
CA LEU A 49 -2.24 -5.48 16.53
C LEU A 49 -2.02 -5.50 15.02
N VAL A 50 -1.32 -6.53 14.52
CA VAL A 50 -1.26 -6.83 13.08
C VAL A 50 -2.27 -7.93 12.78
N THR A 51 -3.20 -7.67 11.86
CA THR A 51 -4.27 -8.63 11.54
C THR A 51 -4.41 -8.83 10.03
N CYS A 52 -4.59 -10.10 9.61
CA CYS A 52 -4.84 -10.45 8.21
C CYS A 52 -5.54 -11.81 8.12
N VAL A 53 -6.80 -11.81 7.68
CA VAL A 53 -7.62 -13.03 7.63
C VAL A 53 -7.32 -13.92 6.41
N ASN A 54 -6.77 -13.33 5.34
CA ASN A 54 -6.62 -14.00 4.06
C ASN A 54 -5.17 -14.29 3.64
N LEU A 55 -4.20 -14.12 4.54
CA LEU A 55 -2.83 -14.54 4.30
C LEU A 55 -2.53 -15.83 5.08
N VAL A 56 -2.26 -16.89 4.34
CA VAL A 56 -2.02 -18.24 4.90
C VAL A 56 -0.70 -18.81 4.41
N ASP A 57 -0.18 -19.79 5.17
CA ASP A 57 0.98 -20.59 4.78
C ASP A 57 0.59 -21.74 3.83
N ASP A 58 1.57 -22.60 3.49
CA ASP A 58 1.37 -23.75 2.59
C ASP A 58 0.42 -24.82 3.17
N GLU A 59 0.25 -24.88 4.48
CA GLU A 59 -0.70 -25.74 5.18
C GLU A 59 -2.09 -25.12 5.32
N GLY A 60 -2.25 -23.86 4.92
CA GLY A 60 -3.50 -23.10 5.02
C GLY A 60 -3.73 -22.47 6.39
N ALA A 61 -2.71 -22.44 7.25
CA ALA A 61 -2.80 -21.79 8.55
C ALA A 61 -2.58 -20.25 8.42
N PRO A 62 -3.34 -19.44 9.17
CA PRO A 62 -3.15 -17.99 9.16
C PRO A 62 -1.74 -17.58 9.61
N ILE A 63 -1.10 -16.70 8.85
CA ILE A 63 0.24 -16.15 9.17
C ILE A 63 0.17 -15.11 10.29
N PHE A 64 -0.88 -14.28 10.28
CA PHE A 64 -1.17 -13.29 11.31
C PHE A 64 -2.52 -13.58 11.96
N ALA A 65 -2.78 -12.94 13.09
CA ALA A 65 -4.09 -13.05 13.72
C ALA A 65 -5.19 -12.64 12.73
N PRO A 66 -6.23 -13.46 12.50
CA PRO A 66 -7.32 -13.12 11.59
C PRO A 66 -8.10 -11.87 12.02
N GLY A 67 -8.01 -11.50 13.29
CA GLY A 67 -8.64 -10.37 13.94
C GLY A 67 -8.73 -10.59 15.44
N ALA A 68 -8.99 -9.53 16.17
CA ALA A 68 -9.17 -9.56 17.62
C ALA A 68 -10.47 -8.86 18.04
N THR A 69 -11.05 -9.33 19.13
CA THR A 69 -12.20 -8.70 19.81
C THR A 69 -11.74 -8.17 21.15
N ALA A 70 -12.05 -6.91 21.43
CA ALA A 70 -11.73 -6.26 22.68
C ALA A 70 -12.87 -5.36 23.14
N PRO A 71 -13.05 -5.14 24.46
CA PRO A 71 -13.98 -4.15 24.96
C PRO A 71 -13.44 -2.73 24.65
N VAL A 72 -14.32 -1.86 24.19
CA VAL A 72 -14.12 -0.42 24.19
C VAL A 72 -14.62 0.10 25.54
N THR A 73 -13.82 0.92 26.22
CA THR A 73 -14.14 1.44 27.55
C THR A 73 -14.22 2.96 27.54
N ASP A 74 -14.95 3.51 28.51
CA ASP A 74 -14.88 4.93 28.82
C ASP A 74 -13.58 5.30 29.57
N ASP A 75 -13.41 6.59 29.92
CA ASP A 75 -12.24 7.10 30.63
C ASP A 75 -12.08 6.52 32.05
N ASP A 76 -13.17 6.01 32.63
CA ASP A 76 -13.19 5.35 33.93
C ASP A 76 -12.93 3.83 33.84
N GLY A 77 -12.78 3.29 32.62
CA GLY A 77 -12.53 1.88 32.37
C GLY A 77 -13.79 1.00 32.32
N ASN A 78 -15.00 1.60 32.32
CA ASN A 78 -16.23 0.83 32.17
C ASN A 78 -16.47 0.38 30.76
N PRO A 79 -16.86 -0.88 30.49
CA PRO A 79 -17.08 -1.36 29.14
C PRO A 79 -18.30 -0.67 28.50
N LEU A 80 -18.09 -0.17 27.29
CA LEU A 80 -19.14 0.44 26.47
C LEU A 80 -19.74 -0.56 25.47
N PHE A 81 -18.87 -1.24 24.72
CA PHE A 81 -19.24 -2.27 23.74
C PHE A 81 -18.01 -3.11 23.36
N ASN A 82 -18.24 -4.26 22.73
CA ASN A 82 -17.17 -5.10 22.21
C ASN A 82 -16.94 -4.80 20.73
N LEU A 83 -15.70 -4.46 20.38
CA LEU A 83 -15.26 -4.18 19.03
C LEU A 83 -14.40 -5.32 18.49
N THR A 84 -14.72 -5.81 17.30
CA THR A 84 -13.80 -6.68 16.55
C THR A 84 -13.13 -5.88 15.42
N VAL A 85 -11.82 -5.99 15.34
CA VAL A 85 -11.02 -5.53 14.21
C VAL A 85 -10.51 -6.73 13.45
N MET A 86 -10.71 -6.75 12.12
CA MET A 86 -10.30 -7.82 11.20
C MET A 86 -9.56 -7.20 10.02
N GLY A 87 -8.41 -7.77 9.64
CA GLY A 87 -7.61 -7.29 8.50
C GLY A 87 -7.82 -8.09 7.24
N VAL A 88 -7.74 -7.42 6.09
CA VAL A 88 -7.82 -8.04 4.76
C VAL A 88 -6.80 -7.41 3.82
N ALA A 89 -5.84 -8.20 3.36
CA ALA A 89 -4.85 -7.77 2.37
C ALA A 89 -5.32 -8.03 0.94
N THR A 90 -4.86 -7.22 -0.02
CA THR A 90 -5.19 -7.46 -1.43
C THR A 90 -4.55 -8.74 -1.96
N PRO A 91 -5.33 -9.66 -2.56
CA PRO A 91 -4.77 -10.84 -3.23
C PRO A 91 -3.86 -10.52 -4.42
N GLU A 92 -3.93 -9.32 -4.97
CA GLU A 92 -3.03 -8.85 -6.04
C GLU A 92 -1.56 -8.88 -5.62
N THR A 93 -1.28 -8.86 -4.32
CA THR A 93 0.07 -9.00 -3.76
C THR A 93 0.77 -10.26 -4.28
N GLN A 94 0.02 -11.35 -4.52
CA GLN A 94 0.55 -12.61 -5.03
C GLN A 94 1.25 -12.46 -6.39
N THR A 95 0.78 -11.53 -7.22
CA THR A 95 1.29 -11.30 -8.58
C THR A 95 2.04 -9.99 -8.75
N LYS A 96 1.78 -9.00 -7.90
CA LYS A 96 2.41 -7.67 -7.96
C LYS A 96 3.70 -7.58 -7.15
N ALA A 97 3.88 -8.42 -6.12
CA ALA A 97 5.14 -8.53 -5.41
C ALA A 97 6.11 -9.48 -6.15
N ASN A 98 7.41 -9.38 -5.83
CA ASN A 98 8.41 -10.28 -6.41
C ASN A 98 8.13 -11.74 -5.98
N PRO A 99 7.85 -12.67 -6.93
CA PRO A 99 7.48 -14.04 -6.58
C PRO A 99 8.53 -14.79 -5.74
N ALA A 100 9.81 -14.44 -5.90
CA ALA A 100 10.89 -15.05 -5.11
C ALA A 100 10.80 -14.71 -3.61
N LEU A 101 10.17 -13.57 -3.28
CA LEU A 101 9.96 -13.07 -1.92
C LEU A 101 8.66 -13.58 -1.28
N MET A 102 7.81 -14.27 -2.07
CA MET A 102 6.45 -14.70 -1.69
C MET A 102 6.35 -16.21 -1.45
N LYS A 103 7.48 -16.94 -1.43
CA LYS A 103 7.49 -18.39 -1.21
C LYS A 103 6.87 -18.77 0.13
N GLY A 104 5.99 -19.77 0.13
CA GLY A 104 5.29 -20.23 1.33
C GLY A 104 4.15 -19.32 1.80
N LEU A 105 3.74 -18.36 0.97
CA LEU A 105 2.64 -17.45 1.25
C LEU A 105 1.55 -17.56 0.20
N THR A 106 0.31 -17.64 0.64
CA THR A 106 -0.87 -17.65 -0.23
C THR A 106 -1.87 -16.60 0.24
N PHE A 107 -2.29 -15.74 -0.67
CA PHE A 107 -3.40 -14.81 -0.43
C PHE A 107 -4.70 -15.42 -0.93
N LEU A 108 -5.62 -15.73 0.01
CA LEU A 108 -6.95 -16.19 -0.34
C LEU A 108 -7.69 -15.09 -1.11
N SER A 109 -8.37 -15.45 -2.19
CA SER A 109 -9.08 -14.52 -3.09
C SER A 109 -10.49 -14.99 -3.40
N GLY A 110 -11.35 -14.08 -3.85
CA GLY A 110 -12.74 -14.38 -4.20
C GLY A 110 -13.48 -15.11 -3.08
N GLN A 111 -14.18 -16.20 -3.40
CA GLN A 111 -14.99 -16.92 -2.43
C GLN A 111 -14.21 -17.41 -1.21
N LYS A 112 -12.95 -17.84 -1.36
CA LYS A 112 -12.13 -18.31 -0.23
C LYS A 112 -11.82 -17.17 0.75
N LEU A 113 -11.57 -15.96 0.26
CA LEU A 113 -11.41 -14.76 1.10
C LEU A 113 -12.71 -14.46 1.87
N TYR A 114 -13.84 -14.47 1.17
CA TYR A 114 -15.15 -14.20 1.77
C TYR A 114 -15.51 -15.25 2.83
N ASP A 115 -15.25 -16.51 2.58
CA ASP A 115 -15.50 -17.60 3.53
C ASP A 115 -14.64 -17.45 4.79
N ALA A 116 -13.36 -17.10 4.64
CA ALA A 116 -12.47 -16.86 5.78
C ALA A 116 -12.93 -15.66 6.62
N ALA A 117 -13.32 -14.56 5.97
CA ALA A 117 -13.85 -13.38 6.65
C ALA A 117 -15.17 -13.67 7.38
N ASN A 118 -16.13 -14.34 6.73
CA ASN A 118 -17.40 -14.73 7.33
C ASN A 118 -17.20 -15.68 8.52
N ALA A 119 -16.26 -16.64 8.42
CA ALA A 119 -15.92 -17.52 9.53
C ALA A 119 -15.36 -16.73 10.74
N LYS A 120 -14.48 -15.74 10.50
CA LYS A 120 -13.97 -14.88 11.57
C LYS A 120 -15.07 -14.05 12.22
N ILE A 121 -15.98 -13.47 11.43
CA ILE A 121 -17.12 -12.69 11.94
C ILE A 121 -18.03 -13.57 12.80
N LYS A 122 -18.33 -14.80 12.34
CA LYS A 122 -19.13 -15.73 13.11
C LYS A 122 -18.51 -15.98 14.50
N VAL A 123 -17.23 -16.28 14.57
CA VAL A 123 -16.52 -16.44 15.84
C VAL A 123 -16.58 -15.16 16.68
N ALA A 124 -16.37 -13.99 16.06
CA ALA A 124 -16.43 -12.71 16.76
C ALA A 124 -17.80 -12.45 17.39
N ARG A 125 -18.88 -12.74 16.67
CA ARG A 125 -20.27 -12.52 17.16
C ARG A 125 -20.70 -13.56 18.18
N GLU A 126 -20.45 -14.87 17.92
CA GLU A 126 -20.95 -15.97 18.74
C GLU A 126 -20.10 -16.19 20.01
N GLU A 127 -18.77 -16.06 19.91
CA GLU A 127 -17.86 -16.33 21.04
C GLU A 127 -17.31 -15.04 21.66
N GLY A 128 -17.00 -14.03 20.83
CA GLY A 128 -16.45 -12.74 21.26
C GLY A 128 -17.50 -11.72 21.67
N ASN A 129 -18.79 -12.00 21.47
CA ASN A 129 -19.91 -11.08 21.71
C ASN A 129 -19.67 -9.69 21.09
N ALA A 130 -19.12 -9.65 19.89
CA ALA A 130 -18.82 -8.40 19.19
C ALA A 130 -20.10 -7.63 18.86
N ASP A 131 -20.20 -6.40 19.33
CA ASP A 131 -21.27 -5.47 18.99
C ASP A 131 -21.02 -4.81 17.61
N ILE A 132 -19.73 -4.58 17.29
CA ILE A 132 -19.29 -3.92 16.05
C ILE A 132 -18.14 -4.69 15.46
N VAL A 133 -18.14 -4.84 14.13
CA VAL A 133 -17.05 -5.44 13.34
C VAL A 133 -16.50 -4.43 12.35
N ILE A 134 -15.25 -4.05 12.51
CA ILE A 134 -14.50 -3.21 11.57
C ILE A 134 -13.59 -4.11 10.74
N ALA A 135 -13.68 -4.01 9.42
CA ALA A 135 -12.69 -4.57 8.51
C ALA A 135 -11.69 -3.47 8.10
N LEU A 136 -10.41 -3.66 8.46
CA LEU A 136 -9.30 -2.91 7.91
C LEU A 136 -8.92 -3.60 6.59
N THR A 137 -9.10 -2.94 5.45
CA THR A 137 -8.86 -3.56 4.16
C THR A 137 -7.83 -2.79 3.34
N HIS A 138 -7.08 -3.52 2.52
CA HIS A 138 -6.24 -2.94 1.49
C HIS A 138 -6.62 -3.55 0.14
N LEU A 139 -7.89 -3.39 -0.25
CA LEU A 139 -8.50 -4.02 -1.42
C LEU A 139 -8.69 -3.03 -2.57
N GLY A 140 -9.00 -1.77 -2.24
CA GLY A 140 -9.31 -0.74 -3.21
C GLY A 140 -10.68 -0.91 -3.87
N VAL A 141 -11.00 0.02 -4.75
CA VAL A 141 -12.28 0.07 -5.49
C VAL A 141 -12.10 0.07 -7.00
N ASP A 142 -10.86 0.03 -7.51
CA ASP A 142 -10.57 0.03 -8.93
C ASP A 142 -11.10 -1.22 -9.63
N ALA A 143 -11.63 -1.06 -10.85
CA ALA A 143 -12.20 -2.18 -11.62
C ALA A 143 -11.18 -3.29 -11.90
N SER A 144 -9.88 -2.95 -11.99
CA SER A 144 -8.79 -3.92 -12.17
C SER A 144 -8.63 -4.90 -11.00
N SER A 145 -9.17 -4.60 -9.83
CA SER A 145 -9.08 -5.43 -8.62
C SER A 145 -10.27 -6.39 -8.45
N GLU A 146 -11.20 -6.45 -9.41
CA GLU A 146 -12.28 -7.46 -9.39
C GLU A 146 -11.72 -8.90 -9.36
N PRO A 147 -12.37 -9.79 -8.61
CA PRO A 147 -13.56 -9.67 -7.77
C PRO A 147 -13.24 -9.29 -6.30
N ASN A 148 -12.06 -8.78 -6.01
CA ASN A 148 -11.58 -8.58 -4.63
C ASN A 148 -11.66 -7.12 -4.16
N ARG A 149 -12.42 -6.26 -4.84
CA ARG A 149 -12.61 -4.86 -4.40
C ARG A 149 -13.35 -4.79 -3.06
N SER A 150 -13.15 -3.73 -2.30
CA SER A 150 -13.89 -3.48 -1.04
C SER A 150 -15.39 -3.52 -1.25
N ILE A 151 -15.89 -3.00 -2.40
CA ILE A 151 -17.31 -3.06 -2.78
C ILE A 151 -17.81 -4.48 -3.06
N ASP A 152 -16.94 -5.38 -3.53
CA ASP A 152 -17.28 -6.80 -3.70
C ASP A 152 -17.24 -7.52 -2.35
N PHE A 153 -16.26 -7.16 -1.51
CA PHE A 153 -16.10 -7.69 -0.17
C PHE A 153 -17.35 -7.45 0.68
N VAL A 154 -17.85 -6.22 0.78
CA VAL A 154 -19.04 -5.92 1.62
C VAL A 154 -20.31 -6.62 1.13
N LYS A 155 -20.45 -6.88 -0.18
CA LYS A 155 -21.58 -7.64 -0.73
C LYS A 155 -21.57 -9.12 -0.31
N ASN A 156 -20.39 -9.70 -0.15
CA ASN A 156 -20.18 -11.12 0.16
C ASN A 156 -19.89 -11.39 1.63
N VAL A 157 -19.68 -10.33 2.42
CA VAL A 157 -19.36 -10.39 3.86
C VAL A 157 -20.31 -9.45 4.65
N PRO A 158 -21.61 -9.76 4.70
CA PRO A 158 -22.64 -8.84 5.22
C PRO A 158 -22.56 -8.58 6.72
N GLY A 159 -21.73 -9.30 7.46
CA GLY A 159 -21.57 -9.12 8.90
C GLY A 159 -20.57 -8.01 9.31
N VAL A 160 -19.95 -7.32 8.34
CA VAL A 160 -19.08 -6.16 8.58
C VAL A 160 -19.92 -4.90 8.72
N ASP A 161 -19.67 -4.10 9.75
CA ASP A 161 -20.39 -2.85 10.01
C ASP A 161 -19.67 -1.64 9.41
N ILE A 162 -18.31 -1.65 9.38
CA ILE A 162 -17.48 -0.56 8.90
C ILE A 162 -16.30 -1.16 8.12
N VAL A 163 -15.97 -0.56 6.99
CA VAL A 163 -14.75 -0.86 6.21
C VAL A 163 -13.86 0.37 6.13
N ILE A 164 -12.62 0.22 6.56
CA ILE A 164 -11.55 1.23 6.41
C ILE A 164 -10.60 0.68 5.36
N ASP A 165 -10.59 1.31 4.17
CA ASP A 165 -9.91 0.78 2.98
C ASP A 165 -8.74 1.63 2.51
N GLY A 166 -7.86 1.01 1.72
CA GLY A 166 -6.73 1.62 1.04
C GLY A 166 -6.55 1.09 -0.39
N HIS A 167 -5.32 1.03 -0.89
CA HIS A 167 -4.87 0.48 -2.17
C HIS A 167 -5.13 1.37 -3.40
N SER A 168 -6.37 1.72 -3.71
CA SER A 168 -6.71 2.55 -4.89
C SER A 168 -6.40 4.03 -4.73
N HIS A 169 -6.00 4.47 -3.54
CA HIS A 169 -5.77 5.87 -3.18
C HIS A 169 -7.02 6.76 -3.35
N THR A 170 -8.19 6.16 -3.30
CA THR A 170 -9.47 6.86 -3.44
C THR A 170 -9.77 7.68 -2.19
N VAL A 171 -10.35 8.87 -2.36
CA VAL A 171 -10.91 9.66 -1.27
C VAL A 171 -12.42 9.40 -1.24
N MET A 172 -12.91 8.76 -0.18
CA MET A 172 -14.30 8.33 -0.08
C MET A 172 -14.78 8.33 1.36
N THR A 173 -15.93 8.95 1.61
CA THR A 173 -16.64 8.88 2.89
C THR A 173 -17.58 7.68 2.92
N ALA A 174 -17.72 7.08 4.09
CA ALA A 174 -18.63 5.95 4.30
C ALA A 174 -20.09 6.40 4.23
N ASN A 175 -20.92 5.58 3.59
CA ASN A 175 -22.38 5.72 3.57
C ASN A 175 -23.02 4.35 3.31
N LYS A 176 -24.35 4.26 3.44
CA LYS A 176 -25.07 2.98 3.27
C LYS A 176 -24.99 2.44 1.82
N ASP A 177 -24.92 3.34 0.84
CA ASP A 177 -24.91 2.96 -0.58
C ASP A 177 -23.58 2.32 -0.99
N ASN A 178 -22.48 2.72 -0.34
CA ASN A 178 -21.15 2.12 -0.56
C ASN A 178 -20.78 1.02 0.45
N GLY A 179 -21.72 0.57 1.30
CA GLY A 179 -21.47 -0.48 2.30
C GLY A 179 -20.62 -0.02 3.46
N MET A 180 -20.68 1.24 3.86
CA MET A 180 -19.92 1.85 4.96
C MET A 180 -18.41 1.82 4.73
N ILE A 181 -17.96 1.91 3.47
CA ILE A 181 -16.54 1.96 3.10
C ILE A 181 -16.02 3.39 3.19
N GLN A 182 -14.93 3.60 3.94
CA GLN A 182 -14.19 4.86 4.01
C GLN A 182 -12.74 4.65 3.53
N SER A 183 -12.24 5.58 2.73
CA SER A 183 -10.84 5.61 2.28
C SER A 183 -10.33 7.05 2.27
N THR A 184 -9.09 7.25 2.73
CA THR A 184 -8.52 8.58 3.04
C THR A 184 -7.54 9.09 1.99
N GLY A 185 -7.55 8.48 0.79
CA GLY A 185 -6.63 8.87 -0.27
C GLY A 185 -5.20 8.39 -0.03
N THR A 186 -4.24 9.29 -0.13
CA THR A 186 -2.81 8.97 -0.02
C THR A 186 -2.05 10.12 0.66
N ARG A 187 -0.81 9.84 1.10
CA ARG A 187 0.14 10.82 1.66
C ARG A 187 -0.40 11.55 2.90
N LEU A 188 -1.24 10.90 3.70
CA LEU A 188 -1.88 11.49 4.89
C LEU A 188 -2.67 12.79 4.57
N ALA A 189 -3.28 12.88 3.39
CA ALA A 189 -4.11 14.03 3.04
C ALA A 189 -5.32 14.18 3.98
N TYR A 190 -5.87 13.04 4.42
CA TYR A 190 -7.02 12.99 5.32
C TYR A 190 -6.83 11.99 6.45
N VAL A 191 -7.51 12.25 7.56
CA VAL A 191 -7.81 11.28 8.62
C VAL A 191 -9.29 10.95 8.58
N GLY A 192 -9.63 9.67 8.54
CA GLY A 192 -11.01 9.19 8.63
C GLY A 192 -11.47 9.15 10.09
N ALA A 193 -12.72 9.52 10.34
CA ALA A 193 -13.33 9.45 11.65
C ALA A 193 -14.70 8.77 11.57
N PHE A 194 -15.00 7.94 12.55
CA PHE A 194 -16.33 7.39 12.80
C PHE A 194 -16.73 7.71 14.24
N VAL A 195 -17.96 8.14 14.44
CA VAL A 195 -18.57 8.30 15.75
C VAL A 195 -19.60 7.20 15.92
N ILE A 196 -19.47 6.46 17.00
CA ILE A 196 -20.35 5.32 17.31
C ILE A 196 -21.22 5.69 18.48
N ASP A 197 -22.53 5.57 18.30
CA ASP A 197 -23.51 5.72 19.36
C ASP A 197 -23.42 4.51 20.34
N ASN A 198 -23.08 4.80 21.59
CA ASN A 198 -22.87 3.76 22.60
C ASN A 198 -24.15 3.00 22.98
N ALA A 199 -25.33 3.61 22.86
CA ALA A 199 -26.58 2.96 23.23
C ALA A 199 -27.08 2.03 22.13
N THR A 200 -26.98 2.48 20.86
CA THR A 200 -27.48 1.72 19.71
C THR A 200 -26.42 0.84 19.04
N LYS A 201 -25.14 1.01 19.41
CA LYS A 201 -23.98 0.30 18.81
C LYS A 201 -23.94 0.48 17.28
N SER A 202 -24.28 1.67 16.82
CA SER A 202 -24.32 1.99 15.38
C SER A 202 -23.52 3.26 15.07
N VAL A 203 -23.16 3.43 13.80
CA VAL A 203 -22.48 4.64 13.34
C VAL A 203 -23.44 5.83 13.38
N GLU A 204 -23.16 6.79 14.25
CA GLU A 204 -23.91 8.04 14.36
C GLU A 204 -23.49 9.03 13.26
N SER A 205 -22.18 9.16 13.06
CA SER A 205 -21.62 10.02 12.02
C SER A 205 -20.25 9.52 11.58
N ASN A 206 -19.81 9.97 10.42
CA ASN A 206 -18.46 9.75 9.92
C ASN A 206 -18.02 10.90 9.00
N GLY A 207 -16.71 11.01 8.77
CA GLY A 207 -16.19 12.06 7.90
C GLY A 207 -14.69 11.93 7.67
N LEU A 208 -14.18 12.79 6.80
CA LEU A 208 -12.77 12.94 6.52
C LEU A 208 -12.29 14.30 7.05
N ILE A 209 -11.24 14.28 7.84
CA ILE A 209 -10.58 15.47 8.38
C ILE A 209 -9.43 15.81 7.43
N ASP A 210 -9.52 16.96 6.76
CA ASP A 210 -8.47 17.45 5.86
C ASP A 210 -7.27 17.95 6.69
N LEU A 211 -6.10 17.36 6.44
CA LEU A 211 -4.86 17.70 7.12
C LEU A 211 -4.04 18.78 6.40
N SER A 212 -4.45 19.24 5.21
CA SER A 212 -3.69 20.20 4.41
C SER A 212 -3.46 21.56 5.13
N THR A 213 -4.37 21.91 6.03
CA THR A 213 -4.31 23.15 6.84
C THR A 213 -3.97 22.90 8.31
N TYR A 214 -3.72 21.64 8.70
CA TYR A 214 -3.42 21.29 10.08
C TYR A 214 -1.95 21.55 10.39
N THR A 215 -1.67 22.41 11.37
CA THR A 215 -0.32 22.88 11.69
C THR A 215 0.18 22.46 13.07
N LYS A 216 -0.64 21.75 13.85
CA LYS A 216 -0.19 21.27 15.18
C LYS A 216 0.64 20.00 15.00
N GLU A 217 1.75 19.94 15.70
CA GLU A 217 2.68 18.82 15.68
C GLU A 217 2.82 18.25 17.10
N ASP A 218 2.85 16.93 17.23
CA ASP A 218 3.29 16.29 18.45
C ASP A 218 4.81 16.32 18.52
N ALA A 219 5.36 16.83 19.62
CA ALA A 219 6.80 17.06 19.74
C ALA A 219 7.62 15.74 19.75
N SER A 220 7.07 14.65 20.28
CA SER A 220 7.74 13.37 20.36
C SER A 220 7.81 12.69 18.98
N VAL A 221 6.70 12.67 18.25
CA VAL A 221 6.63 12.16 16.87
C VAL A 221 7.49 12.99 15.93
N LYS A 222 7.45 14.33 16.09
CA LYS A 222 8.30 15.23 15.30
C LYS A 222 9.79 14.96 15.51
N ALA A 223 10.24 14.75 16.74
CA ALA A 223 11.64 14.45 17.03
C ALA A 223 12.13 13.18 16.33
N ILE A 224 11.29 12.13 16.28
CA ILE A 224 11.60 10.90 15.54
C ILE A 224 11.66 11.18 14.03
N ALA A 225 10.68 11.90 13.49
CA ALA A 225 10.64 12.26 12.07
C ALA A 225 11.85 13.10 11.66
N ASP A 226 12.22 14.12 12.43
CA ASP A 226 13.37 14.99 12.17
C ASP A 226 14.70 14.20 12.21
N ARG A 227 14.85 13.25 13.15
CA ARG A 227 16.01 12.34 13.19
C ARG A 227 16.10 11.50 11.92
N ILE A 228 15.02 10.85 11.51
CA ILE A 228 14.97 10.02 10.30
C ILE A 228 15.29 10.86 9.05
N ILE A 229 14.73 12.05 8.95
CA ILE A 229 15.01 12.99 7.85
C ILE A 229 16.48 13.36 7.83
N GLY A 230 17.06 13.70 8.99
CA GLY A 230 18.47 14.08 9.10
C GLY A 230 19.43 12.95 8.71
N GLU A 231 19.16 11.72 9.11
CA GLU A 231 19.95 10.53 8.74
C GLU A 231 19.93 10.31 7.22
N VAL A 232 18.75 10.38 6.61
CA VAL A 232 18.59 10.21 5.16
C VAL A 232 19.25 11.36 4.39
N ASP A 233 19.09 12.59 4.82
CA ASP A 233 19.69 13.75 4.16
C ASP A 233 21.23 13.74 4.25
N ALA A 234 21.78 13.29 5.35
CA ALA A 234 23.24 13.14 5.51
C ALA A 234 23.82 12.12 4.52
N GLU A 235 23.11 11.02 4.24
CA GLU A 235 23.59 9.96 3.36
C GLU A 235 23.24 10.20 1.89
N TYR A 236 22.00 10.62 1.61
CA TYR A 236 21.45 10.68 0.25
C TYR A 236 21.15 12.09 -0.27
N GLY A 237 21.30 13.12 0.56
CA GLY A 237 21.00 14.52 0.20
C GLY A 237 22.07 15.22 -0.64
N LYS A 238 23.19 14.56 -0.99
CA LYS A 238 24.24 15.18 -1.79
C LYS A 238 23.78 15.36 -3.24
N VAL A 239 23.90 16.58 -3.74
CA VAL A 239 23.67 16.93 -5.14
C VAL A 239 24.70 16.25 -6.03
N PHE A 240 24.27 15.55 -7.07
CA PHE A 240 25.15 14.93 -8.06
C PHE A 240 24.80 15.30 -9.52
N ALA A 241 23.62 15.89 -9.74
CA ALA A 241 23.16 16.33 -11.06
C ALA A 241 22.26 17.55 -10.92
N LYS A 242 21.87 18.14 -12.06
CA LYS A 242 20.90 19.21 -12.18
C LYS A 242 20.01 19.00 -13.40
N THR A 243 18.78 19.49 -13.30
CA THR A 243 17.87 19.58 -14.46
C THR A 243 17.39 21.02 -14.64
N GLU A 244 17.31 21.49 -15.88
CA GLU A 244 16.79 22.81 -16.21
C GLU A 244 15.26 22.84 -16.32
N VAL A 245 14.63 21.67 -16.44
CA VAL A 245 13.18 21.50 -16.56
C VAL A 245 12.65 20.60 -15.47
N GLU A 246 11.36 20.71 -15.19
CA GLU A 246 10.68 19.70 -14.37
C GLU A 246 10.63 18.37 -15.10
N LEU A 247 11.01 17.27 -14.43
CA LEU A 247 10.84 15.90 -14.89
C LEU A 247 9.50 15.39 -14.37
N ASN A 248 8.52 15.24 -15.26
CA ASN A 248 7.15 14.87 -14.89
C ASN A 248 7.06 13.38 -14.51
N GLY A 249 6.94 13.11 -13.24
CA GLY A 249 6.74 11.78 -12.66
C GLY A 249 5.35 11.61 -12.04
N ASP A 250 4.40 12.48 -12.33
CA ASP A 250 3.06 12.44 -11.80
C ASP A 250 2.25 11.25 -12.38
N LYS A 251 1.21 10.85 -11.65
CA LYS A 251 0.37 9.72 -12.03
C LYS A 251 -0.56 10.07 -13.19
N ASP A 252 -1.30 11.18 -13.05
CA ASP A 252 -2.39 11.58 -13.96
C ASP A 252 -2.67 13.11 -13.80
N PRO A 253 -2.51 13.92 -14.85
CA PRO A 253 -1.86 13.56 -16.13
C PRO A 253 -0.37 13.26 -15.93
N GLY A 254 0.15 12.21 -16.57
CA GLY A 254 1.55 11.81 -16.43
C GLY A 254 1.83 10.37 -16.81
N ASN A 255 2.77 9.73 -16.14
CA ASN A 255 3.33 8.41 -16.49
C ASN A 255 2.32 7.26 -16.66
N ARG A 256 1.06 7.44 -16.31
CA ARG A 256 0.02 6.42 -16.49
C ARG A 256 -1.00 6.79 -17.55
N THR A 257 -0.89 7.96 -18.16
CA THR A 257 -1.89 8.48 -19.10
C THR A 257 -1.28 9.07 -20.35
N GLU A 258 0.02 9.40 -20.34
CA GLU A 258 0.72 10.04 -21.44
C GLU A 258 2.24 9.79 -21.38
N GLU A 259 2.94 10.08 -22.50
CA GLU A 259 4.39 10.12 -22.56
C GLU A 259 4.93 11.25 -21.68
N THR A 260 6.01 10.99 -20.94
CA THR A 260 6.64 11.98 -20.05
C THR A 260 8.15 11.95 -20.17
N ASN A 261 8.78 13.11 -20.01
CA ASN A 261 10.24 13.24 -20.02
C ASN A 261 10.91 12.47 -18.86
N MET A 262 10.20 12.15 -17.78
CA MET A 262 10.69 11.27 -16.72
C MET A 262 10.69 9.82 -17.19
N GLY A 263 9.65 9.37 -17.89
CA GLY A 263 9.57 8.03 -18.47
C GLY A 263 10.71 7.81 -19.47
N ASP A 264 10.91 8.76 -20.37
CA ASP A 264 11.98 8.73 -21.38
C ASP A 264 13.36 8.67 -20.73
N LEU A 265 13.62 9.53 -19.73
CA LEU A 265 14.89 9.54 -19.01
C LEU A 265 15.19 8.18 -18.34
N ILE A 266 14.15 7.55 -17.75
CA ILE A 266 14.32 6.25 -17.07
C ILE A 266 14.63 5.15 -18.09
N THR A 267 13.92 5.09 -19.20
CA THR A 267 14.14 4.06 -20.23
C THR A 267 15.45 4.28 -20.96
N ASP A 268 15.85 5.51 -21.24
CA ASP A 268 17.19 5.86 -21.73
C ASP A 268 18.29 5.42 -20.78
N ALA A 269 18.09 5.61 -19.47
CA ALA A 269 19.03 5.15 -18.46
C ALA A 269 19.14 3.61 -18.43
N MET A 270 18.03 2.88 -18.64
CA MET A 270 18.03 1.41 -18.76
C MET A 270 18.83 0.98 -20.00
N MET A 271 18.60 1.60 -21.16
CA MET A 271 19.35 1.33 -22.38
C MET A 271 20.85 1.62 -22.21
N TRP A 272 21.19 2.74 -21.58
CA TRP A 272 22.58 3.07 -21.25
C TRP A 272 23.23 2.02 -20.32
N ALA A 273 22.50 1.57 -19.32
CA ALA A 273 23.00 0.57 -18.37
C ALA A 273 23.28 -0.78 -19.06
N VAL A 274 22.38 -1.25 -19.93
CA VAL A 274 22.58 -2.47 -20.72
C VAL A 274 23.78 -2.31 -21.65
N LYS A 275 23.84 -1.24 -22.43
CA LYS A 275 24.97 -0.96 -23.36
C LYS A 275 26.31 -0.95 -22.62
N THR A 276 26.36 -0.40 -21.42
CA THR A 276 27.60 -0.23 -20.66
C THR A 276 28.02 -1.49 -19.93
N ARG A 277 27.05 -2.22 -19.35
CA ARG A 277 27.33 -3.36 -18.47
C ARG A 277 27.24 -4.72 -19.15
N MET A 278 26.58 -4.78 -20.30
CA MET A 278 26.34 -5.98 -21.09
C MET A 278 26.72 -5.75 -22.57
N PRO A 279 27.97 -5.44 -22.88
CA PRO A 279 28.40 -5.02 -24.24
C PRO A 279 28.22 -6.10 -25.30
N SER A 280 27.95 -7.35 -24.91
CA SER A 280 27.62 -8.44 -25.84
C SER A 280 26.18 -8.38 -26.39
N ILE A 281 25.31 -7.55 -25.80
CA ILE A 281 23.93 -7.37 -26.29
C ILE A 281 23.94 -6.48 -27.52
N ASN A 282 23.31 -6.94 -28.60
CA ASN A 282 23.08 -6.10 -29.77
C ASN A 282 21.98 -5.08 -29.46
N MET A 283 22.33 -3.80 -29.48
CA MET A 283 21.42 -2.69 -29.17
C MET A 283 20.66 -2.14 -30.36
N GLU A 284 20.89 -2.67 -31.57
CA GLU A 284 20.29 -2.13 -32.81
C GLU A 284 18.76 -2.21 -32.81
N ASN A 285 18.22 -3.31 -32.25
CA ASN A 285 16.77 -3.53 -32.15
C ASN A 285 16.33 -3.65 -30.69
N ALA A 286 17.06 -3.03 -29.75
CA ALA A 286 16.70 -3.05 -28.34
C ALA A 286 15.74 -1.91 -28.03
N VAL A 287 14.76 -2.21 -27.17
CA VAL A 287 13.84 -1.24 -26.57
C VAL A 287 13.79 -1.46 -25.08
N ALA A 288 13.56 -0.40 -24.32
CA ALA A 288 13.34 -0.50 -22.87
C ALA A 288 11.87 -0.23 -22.56
N ILE A 289 11.32 -1.02 -21.65
CA ILE A 289 9.94 -0.90 -21.21
C ILE A 289 9.92 -0.90 -19.69
N THR A 290 9.17 0.02 -19.09
CA THR A 290 8.87 0.00 -17.65
C THR A 290 7.42 0.40 -17.43
N ASN A 291 6.82 -0.06 -16.31
CA ASN A 291 5.46 0.34 -15.97
C ASN A 291 5.46 1.73 -15.30
N GLY A 292 4.58 2.62 -15.69
CA GLY A 292 4.44 3.94 -15.08
C GLY A 292 4.08 3.90 -13.58
N GLY A 293 3.50 2.78 -13.11
CA GLY A 293 3.28 2.54 -11.67
C GLY A 293 4.57 2.44 -10.85
N GLY A 294 5.71 2.14 -11.48
CA GLY A 294 7.04 2.15 -10.85
C GLY A 294 7.60 3.55 -10.61
N ILE A 295 7.10 4.56 -11.33
CA ILE A 295 7.53 5.97 -11.21
C ILE A 295 6.60 6.67 -10.22
N ARG A 296 7.15 7.20 -9.12
CA ARG A 296 6.35 7.59 -7.94
C ARG A 296 6.35 9.09 -7.62
N ALA A 297 7.19 9.88 -8.27
CA ALA A 297 7.32 11.31 -8.03
C ALA A 297 7.92 12.04 -9.23
N ALA A 298 7.61 13.32 -9.34
CA ALA A 298 8.30 14.26 -10.22
C ALA A 298 9.58 14.80 -9.57
N ILE A 299 10.51 15.32 -10.37
CA ILE A 299 11.67 16.09 -9.91
C ILE A 299 11.52 17.51 -10.47
N LYS A 300 11.50 18.51 -9.58
CA LYS A 300 11.47 19.93 -9.95
C LYS A 300 12.76 20.33 -10.65
N ALA A 301 12.70 21.38 -11.48
CA ALA A 301 13.91 22.02 -12.01
C ALA A 301 14.83 22.46 -10.87
N GLY A 302 16.13 22.21 -11.03
CA GLY A 302 17.15 22.49 -10.02
C GLY A 302 18.09 21.32 -9.75
N ASP A 303 18.57 21.25 -8.52
CA ASP A 303 19.51 20.23 -8.07
C ASP A 303 18.83 18.86 -7.92
N ILE A 304 19.55 17.80 -8.29
CA ILE A 304 19.14 16.40 -8.15
C ILE A 304 20.05 15.69 -7.15
N THR A 305 19.44 15.03 -6.19
CA THR A 305 20.12 14.22 -5.16
C THR A 305 19.80 12.74 -5.35
N LYS A 306 20.58 11.87 -4.69
CA LYS A 306 20.23 10.44 -4.63
C LYS A 306 18.86 10.20 -3.97
N LYS A 307 18.49 11.04 -3.00
CA LYS A 307 17.19 10.98 -2.35
C LYS A 307 16.06 11.19 -3.36
N ASP A 308 16.21 12.13 -4.31
CA ASP A 308 15.21 12.35 -5.36
C ASP A 308 15.05 11.11 -6.24
N VAL A 309 16.16 10.48 -6.66
CA VAL A 309 16.12 9.24 -7.44
C VAL A 309 15.41 8.12 -6.69
N PHE A 310 15.71 7.91 -5.39
CA PHE A 310 15.00 6.92 -4.58
C PHE A 310 13.54 7.28 -4.31
N THR A 311 13.17 8.55 -4.42
CA THR A 311 11.77 8.97 -4.31
C THR A 311 11.00 8.67 -5.61
N VAL A 312 11.65 8.84 -6.76
CA VAL A 312 11.08 8.50 -8.07
C VAL A 312 10.96 6.98 -8.24
N LEU A 313 12.01 6.23 -7.93
CA LEU A 313 12.10 4.77 -8.10
C LEU A 313 12.37 4.07 -6.75
N PRO A 314 11.37 4.00 -5.86
CA PRO A 314 11.59 3.50 -4.49
C PRO A 314 11.69 1.98 -4.39
N PHE A 315 11.33 1.25 -5.44
CA PHE A 315 11.29 -0.21 -5.44
C PHE A 315 12.65 -0.81 -5.81
N GLY A 316 12.98 -1.95 -5.22
CA GLY A 316 14.22 -2.67 -5.51
C GLY A 316 14.17 -3.50 -6.80
N ASN A 317 13.55 -2.99 -7.86
CA ASN A 317 13.41 -3.68 -9.13
C ASN A 317 14.77 -3.86 -9.82
N THR A 318 14.92 -4.97 -10.53
CA THR A 318 16.12 -5.28 -11.32
C THR A 318 15.85 -5.12 -12.81
N LEU A 319 16.90 -4.72 -13.54
CA LEU A 319 16.86 -4.67 -14.99
C LEU A 319 17.03 -6.09 -15.56
N THR A 320 16.07 -6.53 -16.35
CA THR A 320 16.10 -7.83 -17.03
C THR A 320 16.14 -7.64 -18.53
N VAL A 321 17.00 -8.39 -19.22
CA VAL A 321 17.08 -8.40 -20.68
C VAL A 321 16.47 -9.71 -21.19
N VAL A 322 15.52 -9.60 -22.11
CA VAL A 322 14.84 -10.74 -22.74
C VAL A 322 14.93 -10.63 -24.26
N ASN A 323 14.94 -11.77 -24.93
CA ASN A 323 14.83 -11.82 -26.39
C ASN A 323 13.37 -12.15 -26.76
N VAL A 324 12.76 -11.30 -27.56
CA VAL A 324 11.40 -11.46 -28.02
C VAL A 324 11.32 -11.25 -29.53
N THR A 325 10.31 -11.80 -30.16
CA THR A 325 9.97 -11.49 -31.56
C THR A 325 9.21 -10.16 -31.64
N GLY A 326 9.18 -9.56 -32.81
CA GLY A 326 8.36 -8.35 -33.04
C GLY A 326 6.86 -8.59 -32.76
N ALA A 327 6.37 -9.81 -32.98
CA ALA A 327 4.98 -10.17 -32.68
C ALA A 327 4.69 -10.21 -31.17
N GLU A 328 5.58 -10.81 -30.40
CA GLU A 328 5.47 -10.85 -28.92
C GLU A 328 5.59 -9.44 -28.31
N LEU A 329 6.48 -8.60 -28.86
CA LEU A 329 6.59 -7.22 -28.42
C LEU A 329 5.29 -6.45 -28.72
N LEU A 330 4.71 -6.61 -29.91
CA LEU A 330 3.45 -5.97 -30.28
C LEU A 330 2.31 -6.43 -29.37
N GLU A 331 2.20 -7.72 -29.08
CA GLU A 331 1.21 -8.26 -28.14
C GLU A 331 1.35 -7.65 -26.75
N ALA A 332 2.58 -7.51 -26.24
CA ALA A 332 2.84 -6.86 -24.96
C ALA A 332 2.43 -5.37 -24.95
N LEU A 333 2.71 -4.65 -26.04
CA LEU A 333 2.31 -3.24 -26.20
C LEU A 333 0.79 -3.09 -26.32
N GLU A 334 0.12 -3.96 -27.06
CA GLU A 334 -1.35 -3.99 -27.14
C GLU A 334 -1.97 -4.32 -25.77
N ALA A 335 -1.45 -5.32 -25.07
CA ALA A 335 -1.94 -5.68 -23.73
C ALA A 335 -1.82 -4.50 -22.75
N ALA A 336 -0.80 -3.68 -22.85
CA ALA A 336 -0.62 -2.50 -22.02
C ALA A 336 -1.69 -1.42 -22.24
N THR A 337 -2.43 -1.45 -23.35
CA THR A 337 -3.52 -0.50 -23.63
C THR A 337 -4.89 -0.97 -23.14
N PHE A 338 -5.05 -2.22 -22.72
CA PHE A 338 -6.35 -2.77 -22.27
C PHE A 338 -6.79 -2.27 -20.92
N CYS A 339 -5.86 -1.92 -20.05
CA CYS A 339 -6.15 -1.47 -18.70
C CYS A 339 -5.74 -0.01 -18.56
N THR A 340 -6.68 0.87 -18.32
CA THR A 340 -6.36 2.26 -17.93
C THR A 340 -6.38 2.36 -16.41
N PRO A 341 -5.38 2.98 -15.79
CA PRO A 341 -4.17 3.51 -16.39
C PRO A 341 -3.02 2.48 -16.42
N VAL A 342 -2.69 1.96 -17.59
CA VAL A 342 -1.44 1.24 -17.80
C VAL A 342 -0.56 2.12 -18.66
N SER A 343 0.63 2.41 -18.22
CA SER A 343 1.60 3.14 -19.00
C SER A 343 2.83 2.30 -19.23
N LEU A 344 3.26 2.32 -20.46
CA LEU A 344 4.61 2.00 -20.86
C LEU A 344 5.36 3.31 -20.84
N GLY A 345 6.50 3.36 -20.17
CA GLY A 345 7.41 4.48 -20.27
C GLY A 345 8.54 4.08 -21.21
N GLY A 346 8.96 5.00 -22.06
CA GLY A 346 10.06 4.84 -22.99
C GLY A 346 9.85 5.52 -24.26
#